data_346693739b6870390c1698a8bcb3f1e1
#
_entry.id   346693739b6870390c1698a8bcb3f1e1
#
_cell.length_a   1.000
_cell.length_b   1.000
_cell.length_c   1.000
_cell.angle_alpha   90.00
_cell.angle_beta   90.00
_cell.angle_gamma   90.00
#
_symmetry.space_group_name_H-M   'P 1'
#
loop_
_entity.id
_entity.type
_entity.pdbx_description
1 polymer ?
#
loop_
_entity_poly.entity_id
_entity_poly.type
_entity_poly.pdbx_seq_one_letter_code
_entity_poly.pdbx_strand_id
1 'polypeptide(L)'
;MIKPNKIAVLMGGPGEEREISLQSGKAIQLALEAIGYNVLSITMENKLGDIISDLHSVDLVFLGLHGSIGENGTIQGFLESLGVKYTGSDPLSSAICMDKNISKIIARDSKVNTPNWEIVTRGQTLNEDNSEFPLVIKPNDQGSTVGLTIVHDESELGPALNLAYNYSSSVMVEQFIEGRELTVTLIGGKALPVCEIIPSHELYDYECKYTSGMSKYVCPADIDLDLTKRVQEITERLFDVLKCRHYSRADFRLDHEDNLWFLEMNTLPGM
;
A
#
# COMPACT_ATOMS: atom_id res chain seq x y z
N MET A 1 -9.57 17.88 21.52
CA MET A 1 -8.27 17.20 21.57
C MET A 1 -7.20 18.24 21.89
N ILE A 2 -6.24 17.93 22.76
CA ILE A 2 -5.12 18.84 23.05
C ILE A 2 -4.17 18.75 21.86
N LYS A 3 -3.76 19.90 21.32
CA LYS A 3 -2.79 19.99 20.21
C LYS A 3 -1.44 19.45 20.71
N PRO A 4 -0.78 18.53 20.00
CA PRO A 4 0.55 18.05 20.39
C PRO A 4 1.56 19.20 20.35
N ASN A 5 2.46 19.26 21.36
CA ASN A 5 3.50 20.28 21.42
C ASN A 5 4.72 19.88 20.60
N LYS A 6 5.05 18.59 20.60
CA LYS A 6 6.22 18.05 19.90
C LYS A 6 5.83 16.79 19.13
N ILE A 7 6.11 16.81 17.82
CA ILE A 7 5.80 15.70 16.92
C ILE A 7 7.11 15.08 16.42
N ALA A 8 7.26 13.77 16.53
CA ALA A 8 8.32 13.08 15.81
C ALA A 8 7.86 12.75 14.39
N VAL A 9 8.74 12.87 13.41
CA VAL A 9 8.58 12.28 12.07
C VAL A 9 9.54 11.11 12.00
N LEU A 10 8.99 9.89 11.95
CA LEU A 10 9.76 8.66 11.86
C LEU A 10 9.90 8.25 10.40
N MET A 11 11.15 8.15 9.92
CA MET A 11 11.49 7.89 8.53
C MET A 11 12.68 6.93 8.41
N GLY A 12 13.01 6.50 7.19
CA GLY A 12 14.09 5.54 6.93
C GLY A 12 13.60 4.09 7.05
N GLY A 13 14.19 3.32 7.93
CA GLY A 13 13.87 1.89 8.11
C GLY A 13 14.73 0.98 7.23
N PRO A 14 14.68 -0.33 7.48
CA PRO A 14 15.30 -1.33 6.63
C PRO A 14 14.48 -1.56 5.35
N GLY A 15 15.13 -1.97 4.26
CA GLY A 15 14.47 -2.41 3.03
C GLY A 15 14.67 -1.47 1.85
N GLU A 16 14.10 -1.87 0.72
CA GLU A 16 14.29 -1.24 -0.59
C GLU A 16 13.66 0.17 -0.66
N GLU A 17 12.65 0.43 0.18
CA GLU A 17 11.90 1.69 0.17
C GLU A 17 12.48 2.76 1.12
N ARG A 18 13.69 2.53 1.69
CA ARG A 18 14.32 3.46 2.64
C ARG A 18 14.44 4.88 2.10
N GLU A 19 14.93 5.04 0.88
CA GLU A 19 15.13 6.36 0.28
C GLU A 19 13.80 7.09 0.06
N ILE A 20 12.76 6.38 -0.31
CA ILE A 20 11.41 6.94 -0.45
C ILE A 20 10.86 7.37 0.90
N SER A 21 11.10 6.58 1.93
CA SER A 21 10.73 6.94 3.31
C SER A 21 11.45 8.20 3.79
N LEU A 22 12.73 8.36 3.49
CA LEU A 22 13.48 9.57 3.83
C LEU A 22 12.93 10.80 3.11
N GLN A 23 12.56 10.68 1.83
CA GLN A 23 11.95 11.77 1.05
C GLN A 23 10.57 12.15 1.61
N SER A 24 9.68 11.18 1.82
CA SER A 24 8.36 11.40 2.43
C SER A 24 8.48 12.02 3.82
N GLY A 25 9.36 11.47 4.66
CA GLY A 25 9.59 12.00 6.01
C GLY A 25 10.10 13.42 6.00
N LYS A 26 10.96 13.77 5.04
CA LYS A 26 11.43 15.15 4.89
C LYS A 26 10.32 16.11 4.45
N ALA A 27 9.47 15.68 3.53
CA ALA A 27 8.30 16.47 3.09
C ALA A 27 7.31 16.69 4.25
N ILE A 28 7.01 15.64 5.02
CA ILE A 28 6.16 15.72 6.22
C ILE A 28 6.78 16.68 7.26
N GLN A 29 8.07 16.56 7.54
CA GLN A 29 8.76 17.46 8.46
C GLN A 29 8.56 18.91 8.06
N LEU A 30 8.90 19.26 6.82
CA LEU A 30 8.79 20.64 6.31
C LEU A 30 7.35 21.16 6.38
N ALA A 31 6.37 20.33 6.04
CA ALA A 31 4.96 20.71 6.12
C ALA A 31 4.51 20.99 7.56
N LEU A 32 4.90 20.15 8.51
CA LEU A 32 4.56 20.33 9.93
C LEU A 32 5.25 21.58 10.53
N GLU A 33 6.52 21.81 10.21
CA GLU A 33 7.25 23.01 10.63
C GLU A 33 6.62 24.28 10.05
N ALA A 34 6.20 24.27 8.78
CA ALA A 34 5.56 25.40 8.11
C ALA A 34 4.24 25.84 8.78
N ILE A 35 3.51 24.90 9.40
CA ILE A 35 2.28 25.19 10.14
C ILE A 35 2.50 25.34 11.67
N GLY A 36 3.78 25.46 12.09
CA GLY A 36 4.18 25.88 13.42
C GLY A 36 4.23 24.77 14.48
N TYR A 37 4.42 23.50 14.08
CA TYR A 37 4.72 22.43 15.03
C TYR A 37 6.22 22.36 15.34
N ASN A 38 6.54 21.96 16.56
CA ASN A 38 7.90 21.57 16.94
C ASN A 38 8.15 20.13 16.49
N VAL A 39 9.06 19.93 15.55
CA VAL A 39 9.28 18.63 14.90
C VAL A 39 10.64 18.05 15.28
N LEU A 40 10.64 16.76 15.65
CA LEU A 40 11.82 15.94 15.85
C LEU A 40 11.89 14.92 14.70
N SER A 41 12.91 15.01 13.86
CA SER A 41 13.16 13.98 12.84
C SER A 41 13.88 12.80 13.46
N ILE A 42 13.30 11.61 13.32
CA ILE A 42 13.89 10.34 13.78
C ILE A 42 14.14 9.48 12.55
N THR A 43 15.41 9.27 12.21
CA THR A 43 15.79 8.33 11.16
C THR A 43 16.03 6.96 11.80
N MET A 44 15.16 6.02 11.47
CA MET A 44 15.28 4.64 11.92
C MET A 44 16.28 3.89 11.03
N GLU A 45 17.21 3.20 11.67
CA GLU A 45 18.10 2.26 11.01
C GLU A 45 17.50 0.84 11.12
N ASN A 46 18.21 -0.11 11.74
CA ASN A 46 17.80 -1.51 11.77
C ASN A 46 17.20 -1.95 13.11
N LYS A 47 17.28 -1.13 14.17
CA LYS A 47 16.88 -1.54 15.51
C LYS A 47 15.86 -0.58 16.11
N LEU A 48 14.68 -1.10 16.40
CA LEU A 48 13.62 -0.34 17.07
C LEU A 48 14.05 0.19 18.46
N GLY A 49 14.92 -0.55 19.15
CA GLY A 49 15.42 -0.14 20.47
C GLY A 49 16.20 1.19 20.47
N ASP A 50 16.84 1.54 19.36
CA ASP A 50 17.69 2.73 19.29
C ASP A 50 16.90 4.04 19.33
N ILE A 51 15.61 4.01 18.99
CA ILE A 51 14.73 5.20 18.94
C ILE A 51 13.86 5.39 20.19
N ILE A 52 13.91 4.49 21.18
CA ILE A 52 13.03 4.54 22.36
C ILE A 52 13.15 5.87 23.13
N SER A 53 14.39 6.34 23.34
CA SER A 53 14.63 7.58 24.07
C SER A 53 13.97 8.78 23.40
N ASP A 54 14.05 8.85 22.08
CA ASP A 54 13.46 9.92 21.28
C ASP A 54 11.93 9.85 21.31
N LEU A 55 11.36 8.65 21.19
CA LEU A 55 9.92 8.39 21.24
C LEU A 55 9.27 8.83 22.54
N HIS A 56 9.96 8.66 23.69
CA HIS A 56 9.45 9.15 24.97
C HIS A 56 9.48 10.67 25.13
N SER A 57 10.15 11.39 24.25
CA SER A 57 10.28 12.86 24.28
C SER A 57 9.20 13.59 23.48
N VAL A 58 8.26 12.88 22.84
CA VAL A 58 7.28 13.45 21.92
C VAL A 58 5.84 13.08 22.28
N ASP A 59 4.88 13.89 21.83
CA ASP A 59 3.46 13.67 22.10
C ASP A 59 2.78 12.82 21.02
N LEU A 60 3.35 12.79 19.80
CA LEU A 60 2.82 12.13 18.63
C LEU A 60 3.97 11.73 17.69
N VAL A 61 3.86 10.56 17.08
CA VAL A 61 4.72 10.14 15.98
C VAL A 61 3.95 10.20 14.67
N PHE A 62 4.47 10.95 13.68
CA PHE A 62 4.01 10.85 12.32
C PHE A 62 4.84 9.77 11.60
N LEU A 63 4.17 8.74 11.09
CA LEU A 63 4.82 7.65 10.37
C LEU A 63 5.05 8.07 8.91
N GLY A 64 6.31 8.24 8.54
CA GLY A 64 6.79 8.46 7.18
C GLY A 64 7.60 7.28 6.65
N LEU A 65 7.43 6.09 7.27
CA LEU A 65 8.05 4.84 6.84
C LEU A 65 7.30 4.26 5.64
N HIS A 66 8.00 3.46 4.83
CA HIS A 66 7.41 2.69 3.73
C HIS A 66 7.92 1.25 3.76
N GLY A 67 7.03 0.33 3.34
CA GLY A 67 7.30 -1.09 3.24
C GLY A 67 7.67 -1.79 4.55
N SER A 68 7.95 -3.08 4.47
CA SER A 68 8.51 -3.89 5.56
C SER A 68 7.87 -3.59 6.93
N ILE A 69 8.68 -3.41 7.96
CA ILE A 69 8.23 -3.14 9.34
C ILE A 69 7.46 -1.83 9.51
N GLY A 70 7.54 -0.92 8.54
CA GLY A 70 6.77 0.34 8.54
C GLY A 70 5.28 0.12 8.30
N GLU A 71 4.93 -0.85 7.45
CA GLU A 71 3.56 -1.06 6.96
C GLU A 71 2.90 -2.36 7.43
N ASN A 72 3.67 -3.31 7.98
CA ASN A 72 3.16 -4.64 8.34
C ASN A 72 2.62 -4.76 9.77
N GLY A 73 2.47 -3.65 10.51
CA GLY A 73 1.99 -3.64 11.89
C GLY A 73 3.10 -3.71 12.94
N THR A 74 4.35 -3.96 12.58
CA THR A 74 5.46 -4.10 13.53
C THR A 74 5.75 -2.81 14.27
N ILE A 75 5.95 -1.69 13.56
CA ILE A 75 6.22 -0.38 14.18
C ILE A 75 5.01 0.11 14.96
N GLN A 76 3.80 -0.13 14.46
CA GLN A 76 2.57 0.26 15.13
C GLN A 76 2.42 -0.46 16.48
N GLY A 77 2.64 -1.78 16.50
CA GLY A 77 2.62 -2.58 17.74
C GLY A 77 3.71 -2.18 18.73
N PHE A 78 4.89 -1.82 18.24
CA PHE A 78 5.97 -1.29 19.06
C PHE A 78 5.59 0.04 19.72
N LEU A 79 5.04 0.99 18.97
CA LEU A 79 4.58 2.27 19.50
C LEU A 79 3.43 2.10 20.49
N GLU A 80 2.48 1.21 20.23
CA GLU A 80 1.40 0.89 21.18
C GLU A 80 1.94 0.30 22.48
N SER A 81 2.92 -0.59 22.41
CA SER A 81 3.54 -1.18 23.61
C SER A 81 4.27 -0.16 24.48
N LEU A 82 4.74 0.94 23.90
CA LEU A 82 5.35 2.07 24.59
C LEU A 82 4.32 3.14 25.03
N GLY A 83 3.05 3.00 24.67
CA GLY A 83 2.02 4.00 24.94
C GLY A 83 2.17 5.30 24.12
N VAL A 84 2.90 5.25 23.01
CA VAL A 84 3.19 6.39 22.14
C VAL A 84 2.11 6.50 21.07
N LYS A 85 1.49 7.69 20.93
CA LYS A 85 0.50 7.98 19.88
C LYS A 85 1.18 8.13 18.53
N TYR A 86 0.50 7.67 17.47
CA TYR A 86 1.03 7.77 16.10
C TYR A 86 -0.08 8.00 15.07
N THR A 87 0.30 8.39 13.86
CA THR A 87 -0.60 8.52 12.70
C THR A 87 -0.65 7.23 11.89
N GLY A 88 -1.72 7.03 11.12
CA GLY A 88 -1.92 5.83 10.29
C GLY A 88 -2.76 4.77 11.00
N SER A 89 -2.86 3.61 10.38
CA SER A 89 -3.65 2.47 10.83
C SER A 89 -2.96 1.72 11.98
N ASP A 90 -3.74 0.96 12.75
CA ASP A 90 -3.23 0.17 13.87
C ASP A 90 -2.49 -1.10 13.41
N PRO A 91 -1.87 -1.87 14.34
CA PRO A 91 -1.13 -3.08 13.98
C PRO A 91 -1.97 -4.10 13.22
N LEU A 92 -3.24 -4.30 13.60
CA LEU A 92 -4.12 -5.27 12.96
C LEU A 92 -4.43 -4.87 11.52
N SER A 93 -4.87 -3.64 11.31
CA SER A 93 -5.20 -3.13 9.98
C SER A 93 -3.97 -3.12 9.07
N SER A 94 -2.82 -2.66 9.58
CA SER A 94 -1.56 -2.64 8.84
C SER A 94 -1.15 -4.05 8.40
N ALA A 95 -1.21 -5.05 9.28
CA ALA A 95 -0.90 -6.43 8.95
C ALA A 95 -1.88 -7.03 7.92
N ILE A 96 -3.19 -6.76 8.07
CA ILE A 96 -4.21 -7.22 7.12
C ILE A 96 -3.99 -6.62 5.74
N CYS A 97 -3.73 -5.31 5.65
CA CYS A 97 -3.57 -4.63 4.37
C CYS A 97 -2.25 -5.01 3.67
N MET A 98 -1.20 -5.32 4.43
CA MET A 98 0.07 -5.80 3.87
C MET A 98 -0.04 -7.21 3.29
N ASP A 99 -0.83 -8.08 3.90
CA ASP A 99 -1.15 -9.41 3.38
C ASP A 99 -2.26 -9.32 2.31
N LYS A 100 -1.87 -9.37 1.04
CA LYS A 100 -2.80 -9.25 -0.09
C LYS A 100 -3.86 -10.35 -0.08
N ASN A 101 -3.52 -11.57 0.32
CA ASN A 101 -4.46 -12.67 0.41
C ASN A 101 -5.56 -12.38 1.42
N ILE A 102 -5.18 -11.96 2.63
CA ILE A 102 -6.15 -11.67 3.71
C ILE A 102 -7.01 -10.45 3.34
N SER A 103 -6.41 -9.37 2.84
CA SER A 103 -7.16 -8.17 2.45
C SER A 103 -8.17 -8.45 1.33
N LYS A 104 -7.81 -9.27 0.34
CA LYS A 104 -8.71 -9.70 -0.75
C LYS A 104 -9.83 -10.64 -0.28
N ILE A 105 -9.56 -11.54 0.66
CA ILE A 105 -10.61 -12.39 1.29
C ILE A 105 -11.65 -11.50 1.96
N ILE A 106 -11.23 -10.51 2.76
CA ILE A 106 -12.12 -9.58 3.45
C ILE A 106 -12.90 -8.72 2.44
N ALA A 107 -12.23 -8.21 1.40
CA ALA A 107 -12.88 -7.46 0.33
C ALA A 107 -13.98 -8.27 -0.35
N ARG A 108 -13.69 -9.53 -0.73
CA ARG A 108 -14.65 -10.45 -1.36
C ARG A 108 -15.84 -10.77 -0.46
N ASP A 109 -15.60 -11.03 0.82
CA ASP A 109 -16.68 -11.24 1.80
C ASP A 109 -17.59 -10.01 1.92
N SER A 110 -17.00 -8.81 1.80
CA SER A 110 -17.70 -7.52 1.80
C SER A 110 -18.35 -7.16 0.46
N LYS A 111 -18.43 -8.10 -0.49
CA LYS A 111 -19.02 -7.93 -1.83
C LYS A 111 -18.29 -6.87 -2.68
N VAL A 112 -16.98 -6.78 -2.53
CA VAL A 112 -16.11 -6.02 -3.42
C VAL A 112 -15.40 -6.99 -4.36
N ASN A 113 -15.51 -6.73 -5.67
CA ASN A 113 -14.82 -7.55 -6.65
C ASN A 113 -13.31 -7.38 -6.51
N THR A 114 -12.62 -8.49 -6.65
CA THR A 114 -11.15 -8.56 -6.70
C THR A 114 -10.76 -9.65 -7.67
N PRO A 115 -9.67 -9.52 -8.44
CA PRO A 115 -9.24 -10.55 -9.38
C PRO A 115 -9.13 -11.90 -8.70
N ASN A 116 -9.40 -12.99 -9.41
CA ASN A 116 -9.18 -14.33 -8.89
C ASN A 116 -7.69 -14.55 -8.62
N TRP A 117 -7.39 -15.27 -7.55
CA TRP A 117 -6.00 -15.52 -7.17
C TRP A 117 -5.85 -16.86 -6.48
N GLU A 118 -4.62 -17.33 -6.47
CA GLU A 118 -4.15 -18.46 -5.67
C GLU A 118 -2.84 -18.06 -4.95
N ILE A 119 -2.65 -18.60 -3.76
CA ILE A 119 -1.39 -18.48 -3.03
C ILE A 119 -0.61 -19.77 -3.19
N VAL A 120 0.63 -19.63 -3.63
CA VAL A 120 1.55 -20.75 -3.81
C VAL A 120 2.80 -20.58 -2.95
N THR A 121 3.34 -21.69 -2.49
CA THR A 121 4.64 -21.79 -1.83
C THR A 121 5.57 -22.66 -2.67
N ARG A 122 6.89 -22.60 -2.41
CA ARG A 122 7.87 -23.39 -3.19
C ARG A 122 7.49 -24.86 -3.20
N GLY A 123 7.45 -25.41 -4.42
CA GLY A 123 7.13 -26.83 -4.65
C GLY A 123 5.64 -27.17 -4.77
N GLN A 124 4.74 -26.21 -4.65
CA GLN A 124 3.33 -26.39 -5.00
C GLN A 124 3.12 -26.15 -6.50
N THR A 125 2.18 -26.89 -7.07
CA THR A 125 1.67 -26.70 -8.44
C THR A 125 0.44 -25.83 -8.41
N LEU A 126 0.26 -24.98 -9.43
CA LEU A 126 -0.96 -24.21 -9.62
C LEU A 126 -2.16 -25.12 -9.90
N ASN A 127 -3.34 -24.68 -9.44
CA ASN A 127 -4.59 -25.28 -9.87
C ASN A 127 -4.87 -24.96 -11.35
N GLU A 128 -5.36 -25.94 -12.10
CA GLU A 128 -5.68 -25.77 -13.52
C GLU A 128 -6.70 -24.65 -13.77
N ASP A 129 -7.62 -24.42 -12.82
CA ASP A 129 -8.64 -23.36 -12.91
C ASP A 129 -8.07 -21.92 -12.86
N ASN A 130 -6.81 -21.74 -12.44
CA ASN A 130 -6.13 -20.44 -12.31
C ASN A 130 -5.00 -20.26 -13.35
N SER A 131 -5.05 -21.00 -14.46
CA SER A 131 -3.99 -21.01 -15.48
C SER A 131 -4.31 -20.22 -16.76
N GLU A 132 -5.40 -19.43 -16.78
CA GLU A 132 -5.69 -18.56 -17.92
C GLU A 132 -4.76 -17.34 -17.94
N PHE A 133 -3.92 -17.27 -18.96
CA PHE A 133 -3.02 -16.13 -19.18
C PHE A 133 -3.73 -14.93 -19.84
N PRO A 134 -3.28 -13.70 -19.57
CA PRO A 134 -2.11 -13.34 -18.73
C PRO A 134 -2.39 -13.41 -17.22
N LEU A 135 -1.32 -13.66 -16.45
CA LEU A 135 -1.34 -13.74 -14.99
C LEU A 135 -0.39 -12.69 -14.37
N VAL A 136 -0.71 -12.24 -13.17
CA VAL A 136 0.19 -11.41 -12.33
C VAL A 136 0.79 -12.28 -11.25
N ILE A 137 2.10 -12.39 -11.25
CA ILE A 137 2.87 -13.11 -10.24
C ILE A 137 3.52 -12.08 -9.32
N LYS A 138 3.22 -12.12 -8.03
CA LYS A 138 3.75 -11.15 -7.07
C LYS A 138 3.92 -11.73 -5.66
N PRO A 139 4.88 -11.23 -4.86
CA PRO A 139 4.95 -11.55 -3.43
C PRO A 139 3.64 -11.16 -2.72
N ASN A 140 3.18 -11.99 -1.79
CA ASN A 140 1.93 -11.73 -1.08
C ASN A 140 2.01 -10.51 -0.13
N ASP A 141 3.19 -10.26 0.45
CA ASP A 141 3.44 -9.33 1.55
C ASP A 141 4.50 -8.26 1.23
N GLN A 142 4.59 -7.86 -0.04
CA GLN A 142 5.48 -6.79 -0.48
C GLN A 142 4.72 -5.64 -1.13
N GLY A 143 5.27 -4.41 -0.98
CA GLY A 143 4.80 -3.19 -1.62
C GLY A 143 5.57 -2.85 -2.91
N SER A 144 5.29 -1.68 -3.46
CA SER A 144 6.04 -1.01 -4.54
C SER A 144 6.34 -1.83 -5.78
N THR A 145 5.50 -2.81 -6.11
CA THR A 145 5.66 -3.68 -7.29
C THR A 145 6.94 -4.53 -7.28
N VAL A 146 7.60 -4.65 -6.12
CA VAL A 146 8.81 -5.45 -5.96
C VAL A 146 8.51 -6.94 -6.21
N GLY A 147 9.27 -7.54 -7.14
CA GLY A 147 9.10 -8.96 -7.48
C GLY A 147 7.83 -9.31 -8.25
N LEU A 148 7.11 -8.30 -8.78
CA LEU A 148 5.90 -8.49 -9.59
C LEU A 148 6.28 -8.68 -11.07
N THR A 149 5.59 -9.61 -11.73
CA THR A 149 5.74 -9.89 -13.18
C THR A 149 4.37 -10.18 -13.77
N ILE A 150 4.06 -9.63 -14.96
CA ILE A 150 2.97 -10.13 -15.82
C ILE A 150 3.54 -11.29 -16.64
N VAL A 151 2.80 -12.37 -16.68
CA VAL A 151 3.16 -13.63 -17.37
C VAL A 151 2.14 -13.87 -18.47
N HIS A 152 2.59 -13.93 -19.71
CA HIS A 152 1.72 -14.07 -20.87
C HIS A 152 1.58 -15.52 -21.36
N ASP A 153 2.50 -16.40 -20.95
CA ASP A 153 2.46 -17.82 -21.28
C ASP A 153 3.15 -18.69 -20.20
N GLU A 154 2.98 -19.99 -20.30
CA GLU A 154 3.49 -20.97 -19.34
C GLU A 154 5.04 -20.94 -19.21
N SER A 155 5.76 -20.57 -20.27
CA SER A 155 7.23 -20.55 -20.24
C SER A 155 7.80 -19.48 -19.31
N GLU A 156 7.07 -18.40 -19.07
CA GLU A 156 7.45 -17.28 -18.20
C GLU A 156 7.12 -17.54 -16.72
N LEU A 157 6.22 -18.49 -16.42
CA LEU A 157 5.71 -18.72 -15.07
C LEU A 157 6.80 -19.12 -14.07
N GLY A 158 7.66 -20.06 -14.44
CA GLY A 158 8.74 -20.52 -13.56
C GLY A 158 9.74 -19.43 -13.18
N PRO A 159 10.26 -18.66 -14.15
CA PRO A 159 11.10 -17.48 -13.88
C PRO A 159 10.40 -16.44 -12.98
N ALA A 160 9.12 -16.10 -13.23
CA ALA A 160 8.36 -15.13 -12.45
C ALA A 160 8.15 -15.59 -11.01
N LEU A 161 7.77 -16.84 -10.79
CA LEU A 161 7.65 -17.43 -9.45
C LEU A 161 8.99 -17.38 -8.70
N ASN A 162 10.09 -17.74 -9.35
CA ASN A 162 11.41 -17.68 -8.73
C ASN A 162 11.82 -16.25 -8.34
N LEU A 163 11.49 -15.26 -9.17
CA LEU A 163 11.72 -13.86 -8.84
C LEU A 163 10.91 -13.45 -7.59
N ALA A 164 9.62 -13.72 -7.55
CA ALA A 164 8.75 -13.39 -6.43
C ALA A 164 9.18 -14.08 -5.13
N TYR A 165 9.65 -15.33 -5.21
CA TYR A 165 10.19 -16.07 -4.06
C TYR A 165 11.49 -15.53 -3.48
N ASN A 166 12.18 -14.59 -4.13
CA ASN A 166 13.31 -13.90 -3.52
C ASN A 166 12.87 -12.91 -2.44
N TYR A 167 11.59 -12.49 -2.47
CA TYR A 167 11.05 -11.45 -1.61
C TYR A 167 10.02 -11.96 -0.59
N SER A 168 9.37 -13.10 -0.87
CA SER A 168 8.40 -13.71 0.04
C SER A 168 8.37 -15.24 -0.11
N SER A 169 8.11 -15.94 0.98
CA SER A 169 7.85 -17.39 0.95
C SER A 169 6.47 -17.73 0.38
N SER A 170 5.57 -16.74 0.29
CA SER A 170 4.20 -16.85 -0.16
C SER A 170 3.99 -15.97 -1.38
N VAL A 171 3.67 -16.54 -2.52
CA VAL A 171 3.51 -15.85 -3.79
C VAL A 171 2.06 -15.90 -4.22
N MET A 172 1.53 -14.76 -4.62
CA MET A 172 0.20 -14.64 -5.22
C MET A 172 0.32 -14.79 -6.74
N VAL A 173 -0.46 -15.72 -7.29
CA VAL A 173 -0.76 -15.85 -8.71
C VAL A 173 -2.16 -15.31 -8.92
N GLU A 174 -2.30 -14.25 -9.65
CA GLU A 174 -3.52 -13.47 -9.77
C GLU A 174 -3.91 -13.29 -11.23
N GLN A 175 -5.20 -13.34 -11.51
CA GLN A 175 -5.76 -12.99 -12.82
C GLN A 175 -5.38 -11.55 -13.18
N PHE A 176 -4.81 -11.34 -14.36
CA PHE A 176 -4.59 -10.01 -14.88
C PHE A 176 -5.91 -9.38 -15.35
N ILE A 177 -6.21 -8.18 -14.87
CA ILE A 177 -7.38 -7.41 -15.33
C ILE A 177 -6.89 -6.33 -16.28
N GLU A 178 -7.24 -6.46 -17.56
CA GLU A 178 -6.99 -5.41 -18.54
C GLU A 178 -7.88 -4.19 -18.28
N GLY A 179 -7.36 -2.99 -18.49
CA GLY A 179 -8.12 -1.76 -18.31
C GLY A 179 -7.32 -0.63 -17.67
N ARG A 180 -8.03 0.29 -17.01
CA ARG A 180 -7.48 1.52 -16.40
C ARG A 180 -7.08 1.27 -14.96
N GLU A 181 -6.06 1.96 -14.49
CA GLU A 181 -5.64 1.94 -13.10
C GLU A 181 -6.20 3.16 -12.36
N LEU A 182 -6.99 2.91 -11.32
CA LEU A 182 -7.59 3.96 -10.49
C LEU A 182 -7.05 3.86 -9.08
N THR A 183 -6.82 5.01 -8.47
CA THR A 183 -6.43 5.10 -7.07
C THR A 183 -7.28 6.12 -6.33
N VAL A 184 -7.59 5.84 -5.07
CA VAL A 184 -8.41 6.71 -4.23
C VAL A 184 -7.78 6.83 -2.86
N THR A 185 -7.42 8.05 -2.49
CA THR A 185 -6.96 8.36 -1.14
C THR A 185 -8.15 8.63 -0.23
N LEU A 186 -8.06 8.16 1.02
CA LEU A 186 -9.03 8.47 2.08
C LEU A 186 -8.35 9.27 3.19
N ILE A 187 -9.09 10.21 3.74
CA ILE A 187 -8.72 10.95 4.96
C ILE A 187 -9.90 10.92 5.92
N GLY A 188 -9.67 10.40 7.13
CA GLY A 188 -10.72 10.25 8.13
C GLY A 188 -11.89 9.37 7.67
N GLY A 189 -11.62 8.37 6.82
CA GLY A 189 -12.63 7.47 6.26
C GLY A 189 -13.44 8.08 5.11
N LYS A 190 -13.09 9.28 4.62
CA LYS A 190 -13.74 9.94 3.48
C LYS A 190 -12.87 9.85 2.25
N ALA A 191 -13.45 9.34 1.17
CA ALA A 191 -12.80 9.23 -0.11
C ALA A 191 -12.59 10.61 -0.75
N LEU A 192 -11.39 10.87 -1.22
CA LEU A 192 -11.04 12.02 -2.04
C LEU A 192 -11.43 11.77 -3.52
N PRO A 193 -11.24 12.75 -4.42
CA PRO A 193 -11.47 12.50 -5.84
C PRO A 193 -10.70 11.29 -6.36
N VAL A 194 -11.35 10.50 -7.21
CA VAL A 194 -10.71 9.36 -7.89
C VAL A 194 -9.61 9.88 -8.80
N CYS A 195 -8.45 9.27 -8.75
CA CYS A 195 -7.33 9.59 -9.61
C CYS A 195 -7.01 8.42 -10.53
N GLU A 196 -6.80 8.66 -11.81
CA GLU A 196 -6.32 7.67 -12.76
C GLU A 196 -4.81 7.76 -12.89
N ILE A 197 -4.16 6.60 -12.87
CA ILE A 197 -2.74 6.44 -13.11
C ILE A 197 -2.55 5.87 -14.51
N ILE A 198 -1.81 6.58 -15.35
CA ILE A 198 -1.47 6.16 -16.70
C ILE A 198 0.04 5.95 -16.75
N PRO A 199 0.53 4.71 -16.51
CA PRO A 199 1.95 4.42 -16.54
C PRO A 199 2.49 4.40 -17.98
N SER A 200 3.79 4.65 -18.14
CA SER A 200 4.46 4.53 -19.44
C SER A 200 4.78 3.08 -19.82
N HIS A 201 4.78 2.18 -18.85
CA HIS A 201 4.95 0.73 -19.02
C HIS A 201 3.59 0.03 -18.93
N GLU A 202 3.55 -1.25 -19.25
CA GLU A 202 2.37 -2.10 -19.09
C GLU A 202 1.89 -2.18 -17.62
N LEU A 203 2.83 -2.01 -16.68
CA LEU A 203 2.59 -1.95 -15.24
C LEU A 203 2.98 -0.60 -14.66
N TYR A 204 2.31 -0.22 -13.58
CA TYR A 204 2.74 0.84 -12.68
C TYR A 204 3.84 0.28 -11.75
N ASP A 205 5.01 0.02 -12.35
CA ASP A 205 6.17 -0.56 -11.68
C ASP A 205 6.98 0.46 -10.86
N TYR A 206 8.08 0.01 -10.25
CA TYR A 206 8.93 0.86 -9.42
C TYR A 206 9.48 2.07 -10.19
N GLU A 207 9.88 1.88 -11.46
CA GLU A 207 10.37 2.97 -12.30
C GLU A 207 9.25 3.97 -12.60
N CYS A 208 8.06 3.51 -12.96
CA CYS A 208 6.89 4.35 -13.18
C CYS A 208 6.43 5.10 -11.92
N LYS A 209 6.64 4.53 -10.72
CA LYS A 209 6.28 5.16 -9.43
C LYS A 209 7.21 6.29 -9.04
N TYR A 210 8.50 6.16 -9.28
CA TYR A 210 9.52 7.01 -8.67
C TYR A 210 10.38 7.81 -9.66
N THR A 211 10.23 7.57 -10.98
CA THR A 211 10.92 8.35 -12.01
C THR A 211 9.99 9.41 -12.59
N SER A 212 10.42 10.67 -12.52
CA SER A 212 9.63 11.80 -13.02
C SER A 212 9.32 11.65 -14.52
N GLY A 213 8.04 11.80 -14.88
CA GLY A 213 7.56 11.72 -16.26
C GLY A 213 7.22 10.30 -16.75
N MET A 214 7.46 9.26 -15.95
CA MET A 214 7.12 7.88 -16.30
C MET A 214 5.66 7.52 -16.01
N SER A 215 4.91 8.40 -15.36
CA SER A 215 3.48 8.23 -15.13
C SER A 215 2.76 9.56 -15.25
N LYS A 216 1.56 9.52 -15.82
CA LYS A 216 0.62 10.64 -15.87
C LYS A 216 -0.50 10.37 -14.87
N TYR A 217 -0.83 11.39 -14.07
CA TYR A 217 -1.95 11.37 -13.13
C TYR A 217 -3.05 12.28 -13.62
N VAL A 218 -4.28 11.76 -13.70
CA VAL A 218 -5.48 12.52 -14.04
C VAL A 218 -6.39 12.53 -12.83
N CYS A 219 -6.48 13.67 -12.17
CA CYS A 219 -7.27 13.83 -10.95
C CYS A 219 -8.10 15.14 -11.00
N PRO A 220 -9.44 15.06 -10.98
CA PRO A 220 -10.27 13.85 -10.98
C PRO A 220 -10.09 13.02 -12.27
N ALA A 221 -10.26 11.69 -12.15
CA ALA A 221 -10.26 10.78 -13.28
C ALA A 221 -11.42 11.09 -14.26
N ASP A 222 -11.18 10.91 -15.55
CA ASP A 222 -12.22 11.08 -16.57
C ASP A 222 -13.12 9.84 -16.63
N ILE A 223 -14.04 9.77 -15.68
CA ILE A 223 -15.10 8.75 -15.54
C ILE A 223 -16.41 9.45 -15.19
N ASP A 224 -17.54 8.80 -15.47
CA ASP A 224 -18.83 9.39 -15.18
C ASP A 224 -19.10 9.54 -13.66
N LEU A 225 -20.10 10.37 -13.32
CA LEU A 225 -20.40 10.70 -11.91
C LEU A 225 -20.92 9.51 -11.11
N ASP A 226 -21.63 8.58 -11.72
CA ASP A 226 -22.21 7.43 -11.04
C ASP A 226 -21.12 6.39 -10.77
N LEU A 227 -20.21 6.19 -11.72
CA LEU A 227 -19.01 5.39 -11.52
C LEU A 227 -18.10 6.01 -10.44
N THR A 228 -17.87 7.33 -10.48
CA THR A 228 -17.10 8.04 -9.46
C THR A 228 -17.64 7.77 -8.06
N LYS A 229 -18.95 7.93 -7.86
CA LYS A 229 -19.60 7.66 -6.56
C LYS A 229 -19.45 6.20 -6.15
N ARG A 230 -19.66 5.26 -7.07
CA ARG A 230 -19.52 3.82 -6.82
C ARG A 230 -18.09 3.47 -6.36
N VAL A 231 -17.06 4.03 -7.02
CA VAL A 231 -15.67 3.83 -6.63
C VAL A 231 -15.41 4.38 -5.22
N GLN A 232 -15.88 5.60 -4.94
CA GLN A 232 -15.70 6.22 -3.62
C GLN A 232 -16.43 5.44 -2.51
N GLU A 233 -17.68 5.02 -2.70
CA GLU A 233 -18.44 4.22 -1.74
C GLU A 233 -17.81 2.86 -1.47
N ILE A 234 -17.29 2.19 -2.49
CA ILE A 234 -16.55 0.94 -2.34
C ILE A 234 -15.26 1.18 -1.54
N THR A 235 -14.56 2.27 -1.83
CA THR A 235 -13.32 2.63 -1.14
C THR A 235 -13.57 2.93 0.35
N GLU A 236 -14.62 3.69 0.69
CA GLU A 236 -15.01 3.97 2.08
C GLU A 236 -15.39 2.66 2.81
N ARG A 237 -16.12 1.75 2.15
CA ARG A 237 -16.45 0.44 2.71
C ARG A 237 -15.20 -0.39 2.98
N LEU A 238 -14.25 -0.44 2.06
CA LEU A 238 -12.98 -1.14 2.25
C LEU A 238 -12.18 -0.58 3.43
N PHE A 239 -12.15 0.75 3.58
CA PHE A 239 -11.52 1.40 4.72
C PHE A 239 -12.08 0.90 6.04
N ASP A 240 -13.41 0.79 6.14
CA ASP A 240 -14.10 0.36 7.36
C ASP A 240 -13.88 -1.13 7.65
N VAL A 241 -14.05 -2.01 6.66
CA VAL A 241 -13.93 -3.47 6.87
C VAL A 241 -12.49 -3.93 7.09
N LEU A 242 -11.52 -3.23 6.49
CA LEU A 242 -10.08 -3.44 6.72
C LEU A 242 -9.59 -2.70 7.98
N LYS A 243 -10.49 -1.98 8.68
CA LYS A 243 -10.26 -1.26 9.93
C LYS A 243 -9.18 -0.18 9.83
N CYS A 244 -9.03 0.42 8.67
CA CYS A 244 -8.08 1.51 8.47
C CYS A 244 -8.41 2.72 9.35
N ARG A 245 -7.38 3.51 9.67
CA ARG A 245 -7.51 4.72 10.49
C ARG A 245 -6.77 5.88 9.84
N HIS A 246 -7.19 7.08 10.15
CA HIS A 246 -6.64 8.36 9.74
C HIS A 246 -6.62 8.55 8.23
N TYR A 247 -5.83 7.79 7.50
CA TYR A 247 -5.69 7.85 6.05
C TYR A 247 -5.29 6.49 5.47
N SER A 248 -5.56 6.31 4.19
CA SER A 248 -5.10 5.18 3.39
C SER A 248 -5.30 5.48 1.90
N ARG A 249 -4.82 4.59 1.03
CA ARG A 249 -5.05 4.65 -0.42
C ARG A 249 -5.44 3.28 -0.93
N ALA A 250 -6.56 3.20 -1.63
CA ALA A 250 -6.99 1.98 -2.29
C ALA A 250 -6.67 2.02 -3.79
N ASP A 251 -6.15 0.94 -4.32
CA ASP A 251 -5.77 0.80 -5.72
C ASP A 251 -6.68 -0.23 -6.41
N PHE A 252 -7.12 0.11 -7.63
CA PHE A 252 -8.12 -0.65 -8.39
C PHE A 252 -7.74 -0.77 -9.87
N ARG A 253 -8.26 -1.82 -10.52
CA ARG A 253 -8.38 -1.86 -11.98
C ARG A 253 -9.86 -1.62 -12.35
N LEU A 254 -10.08 -0.85 -13.41
CA LEU A 254 -11.37 -0.65 -14.05
C LEU A 254 -11.30 -1.29 -15.43
N ASP A 255 -12.08 -2.37 -15.64
CA ASP A 255 -12.11 -3.06 -16.93
C ASP A 255 -12.95 -2.32 -17.98
N HIS A 256 -13.01 -2.85 -19.19
CA HIS A 256 -13.73 -2.26 -20.33
C HIS A 256 -15.25 -2.31 -20.19
N GLU A 257 -15.77 -3.07 -19.22
CA GLU A 257 -17.20 -3.17 -18.90
C GLU A 257 -17.57 -2.32 -17.66
N ASP A 258 -16.68 -1.42 -17.23
CA ASP A 258 -16.79 -0.61 -16.01
C ASP A 258 -16.93 -1.42 -14.71
N ASN A 259 -16.44 -2.67 -14.69
CA ASN A 259 -16.29 -3.40 -13.44
C ASN A 259 -15.05 -2.93 -12.70
N LEU A 260 -15.23 -2.64 -11.41
CA LEU A 260 -14.15 -2.21 -10.52
C LEU A 260 -13.57 -3.44 -9.79
N TRP A 261 -12.25 -3.59 -9.85
CA TRP A 261 -11.50 -4.70 -9.25
C TRP A 261 -10.50 -4.17 -8.24
N PHE A 262 -10.72 -4.47 -6.97
CA PHE A 262 -9.82 -4.09 -5.88
C PHE A 262 -8.51 -4.88 -5.96
N LEU A 263 -7.39 -4.16 -5.88
CA LEU A 263 -6.04 -4.74 -5.88
C LEU A 263 -5.45 -4.78 -4.46
N GLU A 264 -5.35 -3.62 -3.81
CA GLU A 264 -4.75 -3.50 -2.48
C GLU A 264 -5.17 -2.20 -1.76
N MET A 265 -4.96 -2.18 -0.44
CA MET A 265 -5.12 -1.01 0.41
C MET A 265 -3.78 -0.66 1.06
N ASN A 266 -3.27 0.53 0.78
CA ASN A 266 -2.03 1.04 1.37
C ASN A 266 -2.34 1.87 2.63
N THR A 267 -1.82 1.47 3.77
CA THR A 267 -2.04 2.14 5.06
C THR A 267 -1.08 3.29 5.34
N LEU A 268 0.07 3.34 4.66
CA LEU A 268 1.04 4.43 4.68
C LEU A 268 1.38 4.85 3.23
N PRO A 269 0.45 5.50 2.51
CA PRO A 269 0.73 5.96 1.16
C PRO A 269 1.83 7.01 1.14
N GLY A 270 2.58 7.12 0.04
CA GLY A 270 3.59 8.16 -0.17
C GLY A 270 3.00 9.57 -0.03
N MET A 271 3.78 10.50 0.54
CA MET A 271 3.37 11.87 0.85
C MET A 271 4.33 12.88 0.25
#